data_88e36c078292d537e370fb816020d008
#
_entry.id   88e36c078292d537e370fb816020d008
#
_cell.length_a   1.000
_cell.length_b   1.000
_cell.length_c   1.000
_cell.angle_alpha   90.00
_cell.angle_beta   90.00
_cell.angle_gamma   90.00
#
_symmetry.space_group_name_H-M   'P 1'
#
loop_
_entity.id
_entity.type
_entity.pdbx_description
1 polymer ?
#
loop_
_entity_poly.entity_id
_entity_poly.type
_entity_poly.pdbx_seq_one_letter_code
_entity_poly.pdbx_strand_id
1 'polypeptide(L)'
;MLKRDLNRPSIIFWANGNEGGFNFDLDPLFPQYDPQKRAVLHPWALSGNINTVHYIKYNSGIGNMFHGRDIFMPTEILHGLYDGGHGAGLDDYWNLMLSNPLSAGMFLWDFTDQAVVREDKNGFYDTDKDHGADGIVGPYRKKEGSFFTIKEIWSPIHLPEHYLTPGWDGRFEIENRYAFTNANACNYTYRLAKINSLAQKTIQSVSGKIASPDIRPGERGYLQLELPSGWQEYDFLYVTVKDRYNQELFTWSYEIGTPDRLANRLLPQEGSTPAVKESIDN
;
A
#
# COMPACT_ATOMS: atom_id res chain seq x y z
N MET A 1 -6.72 27.07 -14.15
CA MET A 1 -6.62 26.33 -12.89
C MET A 1 -7.08 27.18 -11.72
N LEU A 2 -6.36 28.23 -11.28
CA LEU A 2 -6.66 29.03 -10.07
C LEU A 2 -8.13 29.47 -9.96
N LYS A 3 -8.67 30.21 -10.93
CA LYS A 3 -10.06 30.70 -10.90
C LYS A 3 -11.11 29.58 -10.82
N ARG A 4 -10.81 28.38 -11.38
CA ARG A 4 -11.72 27.23 -11.33
C ARG A 4 -11.74 26.59 -9.94
N ASP A 5 -10.58 26.51 -9.29
CA ASP A 5 -10.37 25.63 -8.14
C ASP A 5 -10.16 26.39 -6.80
N LEU A 6 -10.19 27.72 -6.81
CA LEU A 6 -9.88 28.56 -5.62
C LEU A 6 -10.77 28.25 -4.40
N ASN A 7 -12.02 27.83 -4.62
CA ASN A 7 -13.00 27.51 -3.56
C ASN A 7 -12.94 26.04 -3.07
N ARG A 8 -11.92 25.28 -3.47
CA ARG A 8 -11.76 23.90 -3.02
C ARG A 8 -10.92 23.86 -1.74
N PRO A 9 -11.52 23.55 -0.58
CA PRO A 9 -10.80 23.59 0.71
C PRO A 9 -9.75 22.49 0.86
N SER A 10 -9.82 21.44 0.03
CA SER A 10 -8.84 20.36 0.02
C SER A 10 -7.51 20.73 -0.63
N ILE A 11 -7.46 21.84 -1.37
CA ILE A 11 -6.21 22.34 -1.95
C ILE A 11 -5.45 23.11 -0.87
N ILE A 12 -4.28 22.64 -0.48
CA ILE A 12 -3.42 23.29 0.52
C ILE A 12 -2.21 23.98 -0.10
N PHE A 13 -1.78 23.55 -1.28
CA PHE A 13 -0.68 24.11 -2.05
C PHE A 13 -1.06 24.23 -3.53
N TRP A 14 -0.40 25.16 -4.23
CA TRP A 14 -0.37 25.20 -5.67
C TRP A 14 0.98 24.69 -6.17
N ALA A 15 1.04 24.13 -7.36
CA ALA A 15 2.30 23.77 -8.01
C ALA A 15 2.44 24.52 -9.33
N ASN A 16 3.63 25.04 -9.61
CA ASN A 16 4.00 25.72 -10.83
C ASN A 16 5.15 25.00 -11.51
N GLY A 17 4.82 24.21 -12.54
CA GLY A 17 5.77 23.42 -13.31
C GLY A 17 6.10 22.08 -12.70
N ASN A 18 7.12 21.42 -13.25
CA ASN A 18 7.66 20.13 -12.82
C ASN A 18 9.13 20.01 -13.26
N GLU A 19 9.96 19.37 -12.43
CA GLU A 19 11.34 18.94 -12.73
C GLU A 19 12.21 20.00 -13.45
N GLY A 20 12.18 21.23 -12.96
CA GLY A 20 12.92 22.36 -13.56
C GLY A 20 12.17 23.11 -14.66
N GLY A 21 11.05 22.58 -15.16
CA GLY A 21 10.17 23.27 -16.12
C GLY A 21 9.27 24.31 -15.44
N PHE A 22 9.85 25.20 -14.62
CA PHE A 22 9.11 26.23 -13.89
C PHE A 22 9.05 27.55 -14.69
N ASN A 23 7.95 28.27 -14.54
CA ASN A 23 7.88 29.64 -15.00
C ASN A 23 7.61 30.56 -13.81
N PHE A 24 8.68 31.11 -13.23
CA PHE A 24 8.63 31.99 -12.06
C PHE A 24 7.88 33.29 -12.31
N ASP A 25 7.74 33.74 -13.57
CA ASP A 25 6.94 34.92 -13.92
C ASP A 25 5.44 34.72 -13.62
N LEU A 26 5.00 33.47 -13.46
CA LEU A 26 3.63 33.14 -13.10
C LEU A 26 3.39 33.17 -11.58
N ASP A 27 4.42 33.11 -10.75
CA ASP A 27 4.27 33.04 -9.29
C ASP A 27 3.48 34.23 -8.71
N PRO A 28 3.67 35.47 -9.14
CA PRO A 28 2.90 36.61 -8.66
C PRO A 28 1.38 36.52 -8.95
N LEU A 29 0.99 35.71 -9.93
CA LEU A 29 -0.42 35.54 -10.27
C LEU A 29 -1.16 34.69 -9.22
N PHE A 30 -0.49 33.76 -8.54
CA PHE A 30 -1.10 32.91 -7.54
C PHE A 30 -1.74 33.71 -6.40
N PRO A 31 -1.00 34.56 -5.65
CA PRO A 31 -1.61 35.35 -4.59
C PRO A 31 -2.54 36.46 -5.09
N GLN A 32 -2.46 36.83 -6.39
CA GLN A 32 -3.41 37.78 -6.99
C GLN A 32 -4.79 37.16 -7.15
N TYR A 33 -4.87 35.89 -7.50
CA TYR A 33 -6.13 35.19 -7.76
C TYR A 33 -6.58 34.28 -6.61
N ASP A 34 -5.70 33.88 -5.70
CA ASP A 34 -6.02 33.06 -4.53
C ASP A 34 -6.16 33.93 -3.27
N PRO A 35 -7.39 34.16 -2.78
CA PRO A 35 -7.61 34.95 -1.57
C PRO A 35 -6.91 34.39 -0.32
N GLN A 36 -6.69 33.05 -0.29
CA GLN A 36 -6.04 32.38 0.83
C GLN A 36 -4.50 32.51 0.76
N LYS A 37 -3.97 32.98 -0.36
CA LYS A 37 -2.52 33.12 -0.60
C LYS A 37 -1.73 31.84 -0.28
N ARG A 38 -2.28 30.69 -0.69
CA ARG A 38 -1.65 29.40 -0.49
C ARG A 38 -0.26 29.37 -1.15
N ALA A 39 0.67 28.65 -0.52
CA ALA A 39 2.03 28.56 -1.03
C ALA A 39 2.09 27.91 -2.43
N VAL A 40 3.05 28.39 -3.23
CA VAL A 40 3.33 27.84 -4.56
C VAL A 40 4.59 26.99 -4.46
N LEU A 41 4.46 25.73 -4.84
CA LEU A 41 5.55 24.78 -4.91
C LEU A 41 6.13 24.74 -6.32
N HIS A 42 7.42 24.47 -6.39
CA HIS A 42 8.14 24.16 -7.62
C HIS A 42 8.63 22.71 -7.49
N PRO A 43 7.80 21.71 -7.90
CA PRO A 43 8.14 20.30 -7.73
C PRO A 43 9.53 19.95 -8.23
N TRP A 44 10.27 19.22 -7.38
CA TRP A 44 11.69 18.90 -7.45
C TRP A 44 12.61 19.94 -6.76
N ALA A 45 12.11 21.06 -6.33
CA ALA A 45 12.91 22.11 -5.69
C ALA A 45 12.53 22.34 -4.23
N LEU A 46 13.43 22.97 -3.49
CA LEU A 46 13.15 23.56 -2.19
C LEU A 46 12.46 24.91 -2.39
N SER A 47 11.25 25.04 -1.89
CA SER A 47 10.45 26.25 -1.98
C SER A 47 9.68 26.49 -0.69
N GLY A 48 9.80 27.69 -0.11
CA GLY A 48 9.05 28.06 1.08
C GLY A 48 9.24 27.14 2.29
N ASN A 49 10.45 26.63 2.51
CA ASN A 49 10.80 25.64 3.53
C ASN A 49 10.11 24.27 3.34
N ILE A 50 9.69 23.96 2.11
CA ILE A 50 9.17 22.63 1.75
C ILE A 50 10.10 22.02 0.71
N ASN A 51 10.66 20.88 1.05
CA ASN A 51 11.53 20.11 0.16
C ASN A 51 10.67 19.09 -0.60
N THR A 52 10.56 19.31 -1.92
CA THR A 52 9.74 18.48 -2.83
C THR A 52 10.61 17.61 -3.73
N VAL A 53 11.81 17.26 -3.30
CA VAL A 53 12.76 16.45 -4.08
C VAL A 53 12.09 15.21 -4.68
N HIS A 54 12.42 14.91 -5.95
CA HIS A 54 11.99 13.69 -6.61
C HIS A 54 13.03 12.58 -6.43
N TYR A 55 12.57 11.33 -6.29
CA TYR A 55 13.37 10.10 -6.33
C TYR A 55 14.60 10.12 -5.43
N ILE A 56 14.42 10.61 -4.21
CA ILE A 56 15.48 10.59 -3.20
C ILE A 56 15.91 9.16 -2.91
N LYS A 57 17.21 8.90 -2.97
CA LYS A 57 17.77 7.58 -2.68
C LYS A 57 17.77 7.33 -1.17
N TYR A 58 17.31 6.15 -0.76
CA TYR A 58 17.24 5.77 0.65
C TYR A 58 18.55 5.99 1.38
N ASN A 59 19.67 5.51 0.85
CA ASN A 59 20.98 5.58 1.51
C ASN A 59 21.64 6.94 1.51
N SER A 60 21.35 7.83 0.54
CA SER A 60 22.05 9.11 0.38
C SER A 60 21.17 10.33 0.65
N GLY A 61 19.88 10.21 0.52
CA GLY A 61 18.96 11.33 0.67
C GLY A 61 18.38 11.46 2.08
N ILE A 62 18.31 10.38 2.81
CA ILE A 62 17.75 10.33 4.16
C ILE A 62 18.46 11.25 5.14
N GLY A 63 19.79 11.38 5.05
CA GLY A 63 20.54 12.29 5.88
C GLY A 63 20.06 13.74 5.77
N ASN A 64 19.66 14.18 4.59
CA ASN A 64 19.10 15.51 4.38
C ASN A 64 17.75 15.69 5.07
N MET A 65 16.92 14.66 5.10
CA MET A 65 15.63 14.69 5.77
C MET A 65 15.79 14.80 7.30
N PHE A 66 16.71 14.05 7.91
CA PHE A 66 16.93 14.07 9.36
C PHE A 66 17.68 15.29 9.86
N HIS A 67 18.55 15.87 9.06
CA HIS A 67 19.34 17.04 9.41
C HIS A 67 18.77 18.34 8.86
N GLY A 68 17.75 18.27 8.02
CA GLY A 68 17.06 19.42 7.47
C GLY A 68 16.17 20.13 8.50
N ARG A 69 15.81 21.37 8.19
CA ARG A 69 14.84 22.17 8.93
C ARG A 69 13.55 22.39 8.13
N ASP A 70 13.51 21.82 6.94
CA ASP A 70 12.43 21.99 6.00
C ASP A 70 11.43 20.85 6.13
N ILE A 71 10.18 21.14 5.81
CA ILE A 71 9.16 20.11 5.66
C ILE A 71 9.55 19.23 4.49
N PHE A 72 9.62 17.93 4.71
CA PHE A 72 9.94 16.94 3.68
C PHE A 72 8.67 16.36 3.07
N MET A 73 8.46 16.60 1.78
CA MET A 73 7.28 16.16 1.03
C MET A 73 7.66 15.87 -0.42
N PRO A 74 8.30 14.72 -0.71
CA PRO A 74 8.62 14.34 -2.09
C PRO A 74 7.35 14.31 -2.94
N THR A 75 7.35 15.09 -4.01
CA THR A 75 6.20 15.16 -4.93
C THR A 75 6.23 14.09 -6.01
N GLU A 76 7.33 13.39 -6.16
CA GLU A 76 7.45 12.12 -6.88
C GLU A 76 8.50 11.24 -6.20
N ILE A 77 8.16 9.96 -5.98
CA ILE A 77 9.06 8.98 -5.38
C ILE A 77 8.63 7.57 -5.77
N LEU A 78 9.57 6.62 -5.77
CA LEU A 78 9.34 5.21 -6.06
C LEU A 78 8.60 5.03 -7.40
N HIS A 79 9.28 5.39 -8.48
CA HIS A 79 8.76 5.23 -9.84
C HIS A 79 8.44 3.77 -10.14
N GLY A 80 7.23 3.47 -10.57
CA GLY A 80 6.78 2.10 -10.80
C GLY A 80 7.63 1.30 -11.77
N LEU A 81 8.19 1.98 -12.77
CA LEU A 81 9.03 1.34 -13.79
C LEU A 81 10.52 1.29 -13.40
N TYR A 82 11.07 2.38 -12.82
CA TYR A 82 12.53 2.53 -12.66
C TYR A 82 13.06 2.17 -11.28
N ASP A 83 12.23 2.21 -10.24
CA ASP A 83 12.64 2.01 -8.86
C ASP A 83 12.24 0.62 -8.31
N GLY A 84 12.08 -0.38 -9.17
CA GLY A 84 11.74 -1.75 -8.79
C GLY A 84 10.27 -1.95 -8.39
N GLY A 85 9.41 -1.03 -8.81
CA GLY A 85 8.00 -1.01 -8.44
C GLY A 85 7.71 -0.27 -7.14
N HIS A 86 6.49 0.21 -6.99
CA HIS A 86 6.09 1.09 -5.88
C HIS A 86 6.22 0.43 -4.50
N GLY A 87 6.01 -0.88 -4.40
CA GLY A 87 6.01 -1.57 -3.11
C GLY A 87 7.37 -1.91 -2.54
N ALA A 88 8.40 -2.05 -3.37
CA ALA A 88 9.68 -2.64 -2.99
C ALA A 88 10.44 -1.86 -1.90
N GLY A 89 10.42 -0.54 -1.94
CA GLY A 89 11.09 0.32 -0.96
C GLY A 89 10.13 1.10 -0.06
N LEU A 90 8.83 1.01 -0.30
CA LEU A 90 7.85 1.89 0.34
C LEU A 90 7.81 1.71 1.86
N ASP A 91 7.93 0.49 2.35
CA ASP A 91 7.87 0.23 3.80
C ASP A 91 9.03 0.89 4.53
N ASP A 92 10.25 0.80 3.98
CA ASP A 92 11.44 1.44 4.53
C ASP A 92 11.30 2.97 4.56
N TYR A 93 10.89 3.57 3.44
CA TYR A 93 10.66 5.01 3.37
C TYR A 93 9.55 5.47 4.30
N TRP A 94 8.45 4.72 4.35
CA TRP A 94 7.29 5.08 5.16
C TRP A 94 7.58 5.01 6.65
N ASN A 95 8.20 3.95 7.13
CA ASN A 95 8.60 3.80 8.54
C ASN A 95 9.56 4.92 8.96
N LEU A 96 10.49 5.27 8.07
CA LEU A 96 11.41 6.37 8.31
C LEU A 96 10.69 7.72 8.37
N MET A 97 9.79 7.99 7.43
CA MET A 97 9.02 9.23 7.39
C MET A 97 8.10 9.37 8.60
N LEU A 98 7.48 8.29 9.06
CA LEU A 98 6.67 8.30 10.31
C LEU A 98 7.49 8.66 11.54
N SER A 99 8.79 8.38 11.55
CA SER A 99 9.68 8.72 12.67
C SER A 99 10.12 10.20 12.71
N ASN A 100 9.86 10.97 11.64
CA ASN A 100 10.31 12.36 11.53
C ASN A 100 9.11 13.33 11.51
N PRO A 101 8.98 14.22 12.51
CA PRO A 101 7.86 15.16 12.59
C PRO A 101 7.83 16.22 11.47
N LEU A 102 8.91 16.36 10.70
CA LEU A 102 8.96 17.24 9.52
C LEU A 102 8.50 16.54 8.24
N SER A 103 8.22 15.24 8.27
CA SER A 103 7.67 14.53 7.12
C SER A 103 6.19 14.84 6.93
N ALA A 104 5.82 15.32 5.74
CA ALA A 104 4.43 15.65 5.40
C ALA A 104 3.77 14.62 4.47
N GLY A 105 4.42 13.48 4.25
CA GLY A 105 3.96 12.45 3.31
C GLY A 105 4.70 12.46 1.99
N MET A 106 4.28 11.62 1.06
CA MET A 106 4.92 11.45 -0.25
C MET A 106 3.87 11.19 -1.33
N PHE A 107 4.27 11.40 -2.59
CA PHE A 107 3.46 11.07 -3.76
C PHE A 107 4.21 10.07 -4.63
N LEU A 108 3.59 8.91 -4.84
CA LEU A 108 4.17 7.87 -5.70
C LEU A 108 3.95 8.24 -7.17
N TRP A 109 4.88 7.93 -8.03
CA TRP A 109 4.71 7.98 -9.47
C TRP A 109 4.53 6.57 -10.04
N ASP A 110 3.31 6.19 -10.51
CA ASP A 110 2.11 7.00 -10.32
C ASP A 110 0.88 6.09 -10.00
N PHE A 111 -0.33 6.60 -10.17
CA PHE A 111 -1.54 5.85 -9.80
C PHE A 111 -2.02 4.92 -10.91
N THR A 112 -1.95 5.34 -12.16
CA THR A 112 -2.52 4.59 -13.29
C THR A 112 -1.51 4.50 -14.41
N ASP A 113 -1.31 3.30 -14.95
CA ASP A 113 -0.58 3.16 -16.21
C ASP A 113 -1.05 4.17 -17.23
N GLN A 114 -0.12 4.88 -17.83
CA GLN A 114 -0.41 5.87 -18.85
C GLN A 114 -0.72 5.15 -20.16
N ALA A 115 -1.83 5.48 -20.77
CA ALA A 115 -2.23 4.92 -22.04
C ALA A 115 -3.02 5.93 -22.87
N VAL A 116 -2.80 5.90 -24.18
CA VAL A 116 -3.55 6.68 -25.16
C VAL A 116 -4.46 5.76 -25.96
N VAL A 117 -5.73 6.09 -26.06
CA VAL A 117 -6.66 5.35 -26.93
C VAL A 117 -6.32 5.64 -28.37
N ARG A 118 -5.94 4.62 -29.12
CA ARG A 118 -5.62 4.71 -30.55
C ARG A 118 -6.86 4.42 -31.36
N GLU A 119 -7.58 5.48 -31.77
CA GLU A 119 -8.76 5.35 -32.64
C GLU A 119 -8.42 4.74 -34.00
N ASP A 120 -7.22 5.03 -34.52
CA ASP A 120 -6.67 4.44 -35.75
C ASP A 120 -6.37 2.94 -35.64
N LYS A 121 -6.39 2.38 -34.44
CA LYS A 121 -6.20 0.97 -34.12
C LYS A 121 -7.37 0.35 -33.36
N ASN A 122 -8.58 0.70 -33.75
CA ASN A 122 -9.82 0.16 -33.16
C ASN A 122 -9.93 0.30 -31.63
N GLY A 123 -9.47 1.42 -31.08
CA GLY A 123 -9.54 1.69 -29.64
C GLY A 123 -8.47 0.96 -28.80
N PHE A 124 -7.41 0.48 -29.45
CA PHE A 124 -6.28 -0.08 -28.71
C PHE A 124 -5.66 0.93 -27.76
N TYR A 125 -5.35 0.50 -26.52
CA TYR A 125 -4.62 1.31 -25.56
C TYR A 125 -3.12 1.19 -25.81
N ASP A 126 -2.50 2.30 -26.19
CA ASP A 126 -1.08 2.40 -26.46
C ASP A 126 -0.36 2.99 -25.24
N THR A 127 0.43 2.18 -24.57
CA THR A 127 1.27 2.54 -23.42
C THR A 127 2.69 2.91 -23.85
N ASP A 128 2.93 3.10 -25.15
CA ASP A 128 4.28 3.22 -25.71
C ASP A 128 5.17 2.05 -25.25
N LYS A 129 4.71 0.83 -25.52
CA LYS A 129 5.31 -0.45 -25.06
C LYS A 129 5.28 -0.55 -23.54
N ASP A 130 6.45 -0.38 -22.89
CA ASP A 130 6.65 -0.45 -21.46
C ASP A 130 6.85 0.92 -20.78
N HIS A 131 6.90 2.02 -21.53
CA HIS A 131 7.18 3.34 -20.99
C HIS A 131 6.07 3.91 -20.11
N GLY A 132 4.82 3.56 -20.39
CA GLY A 132 3.68 4.02 -19.62
C GLY A 132 3.17 3.03 -18.57
N ALA A 133 3.88 1.92 -18.35
CA ALA A 133 3.51 0.88 -17.38
C ALA A 133 4.13 1.19 -16.00
N ASP A 134 3.79 2.32 -15.42
CA ASP A 134 4.37 2.87 -14.19
C ASP A 134 3.34 3.09 -13.07
N GLY A 135 2.09 2.69 -13.30
CA GLY A 135 1.00 2.81 -12.32
C GLY A 135 0.92 1.70 -11.29
N ILE A 136 0.03 1.88 -10.32
CA ILE A 136 -0.38 0.83 -9.37
C ILE A 136 -1.67 0.14 -9.80
N VAL A 137 -2.31 0.67 -10.82
CA VAL A 137 -3.43 0.06 -11.54
C VAL A 137 -3.18 0.19 -13.04
N GLY A 138 -3.50 -0.86 -13.79
CA GLY A 138 -3.40 -0.84 -15.24
C GLY A 138 -4.33 0.18 -15.91
N PRO A 139 -4.21 0.41 -17.24
CA PRO A 139 -4.96 1.43 -17.96
C PRO A 139 -6.48 1.18 -17.93
N TYR A 140 -6.90 -0.07 -17.73
CA TYR A 140 -8.30 -0.47 -17.53
C TYR A 140 -8.72 -0.47 -16.06
N ARG A 141 -7.95 0.16 -15.15
CA ARG A 141 -8.19 0.22 -13.70
C ARG A 141 -8.12 -1.14 -12.99
N LYS A 142 -7.48 -2.12 -13.59
CA LYS A 142 -7.19 -3.40 -12.92
C LYS A 142 -6.10 -3.18 -11.90
N LYS A 143 -6.37 -3.57 -10.65
CA LYS A 143 -5.39 -3.49 -9.56
C LYS A 143 -4.23 -4.44 -9.80
N GLU A 144 -3.03 -3.95 -9.61
CA GLU A 144 -1.78 -4.70 -9.73
C GLU A 144 -1.23 -5.12 -8.35
N GLY A 145 -0.13 -5.84 -8.32
CA GLY A 145 0.45 -6.32 -7.06
C GLY A 145 0.82 -5.18 -6.11
N SER A 146 1.43 -4.12 -6.64
CA SER A 146 1.82 -2.91 -5.91
C SER A 146 0.64 -2.21 -5.21
N PHE A 147 -0.56 -2.24 -5.83
CA PHE A 147 -1.76 -1.69 -5.20
C PHE A 147 -2.04 -2.32 -3.82
N PHE A 148 -1.91 -3.63 -3.71
CA PHE A 148 -2.19 -4.33 -2.45
C PHE A 148 -1.08 -4.10 -1.42
N THR A 149 0.18 -4.07 -1.85
CA THR A 149 1.32 -3.74 -0.98
C THR A 149 1.19 -2.32 -0.40
N ILE A 150 0.88 -1.34 -1.24
CA ILE A 150 0.66 0.04 -0.81
C ILE A 150 -0.54 0.14 0.14
N LYS A 151 -1.63 -0.57 -0.17
CA LYS A 151 -2.83 -0.61 0.68
C LYS A 151 -2.51 -1.13 2.08
N GLU A 152 -1.61 -2.11 2.21
CA GLU A 152 -1.14 -2.64 3.49
C GLU A 152 -0.28 -1.61 4.23
N ILE A 153 0.79 -1.13 3.60
CA ILE A 153 1.77 -0.23 4.22
C ILE A 153 1.11 1.08 4.68
N TRP A 154 0.20 1.63 3.88
CA TRP A 154 -0.52 2.86 4.20
C TRP A 154 -1.84 2.64 4.93
N SER A 155 -2.11 1.41 5.38
CA SER A 155 -3.29 1.16 6.21
C SER A 155 -3.23 2.01 7.48
N PRO A 156 -4.30 2.73 7.82
CA PRO A 156 -4.35 3.53 9.04
C PRO A 156 -4.46 2.69 10.32
N ILE A 157 -4.77 1.41 10.19
CA ILE A 157 -4.57 0.39 11.23
C ILE A 157 -3.50 -0.55 10.72
N HIS A 158 -2.47 -0.79 11.52
CA HIS A 158 -1.32 -1.61 11.12
C HIS A 158 -1.08 -2.73 12.11
N LEU A 159 -0.86 -3.94 11.60
CA LEU A 159 -0.45 -5.12 12.34
C LEU A 159 1.00 -5.44 11.91
N PRO A 160 1.98 -5.24 12.79
CA PRO A 160 3.39 -5.38 12.40
C PRO A 160 3.86 -6.83 12.26
N GLU A 161 3.13 -7.80 12.83
CA GLU A 161 3.49 -9.21 12.71
C GLU A 161 3.17 -9.74 11.30
N HIS A 162 4.15 -10.39 10.66
CA HIS A 162 3.99 -11.01 9.35
C HIS A 162 3.75 -12.53 9.42
N TYR A 163 3.96 -13.14 10.58
CA TYR A 163 3.79 -14.58 10.80
C TYR A 163 3.42 -14.89 12.25
N LEU A 164 2.79 -16.04 12.47
CA LEU A 164 2.51 -16.53 13.81
C LEU A 164 3.75 -17.23 14.38
N THR A 165 4.19 -16.81 15.57
CA THR A 165 5.28 -17.49 16.26
C THR A 165 4.80 -18.79 16.93
N PRO A 166 5.67 -19.77 17.15
CA PRO A 166 5.33 -20.91 17.98
C PRO A 166 4.87 -20.44 19.38
N GLY A 167 3.70 -20.92 19.81
CA GLY A 167 3.11 -20.51 21.09
C GLY A 167 2.37 -19.16 21.06
N TRP A 168 2.08 -18.61 19.88
CA TRP A 168 1.22 -17.44 19.76
C TRP A 168 -0.10 -17.61 20.52
N ASP A 169 -0.43 -16.63 21.34
CA ASP A 169 -1.50 -16.65 22.34
C ASP A 169 -2.83 -16.04 21.89
N GLY A 170 -2.99 -15.77 20.59
CA GLY A 170 -4.19 -15.13 20.06
C GLY A 170 -4.12 -13.60 20.07
N ARG A 171 -2.95 -13.02 20.33
CA ARG A 171 -2.77 -11.58 20.46
C ARG A 171 -1.84 -11.04 19.38
N PHE A 172 -2.28 -9.98 18.71
CA PHE A 172 -1.47 -9.17 17.80
C PHE A 172 -1.17 -7.81 18.39
N GLU A 173 0.04 -7.30 18.16
CA GLU A 173 0.27 -5.87 18.32
C GLU A 173 -0.52 -5.11 17.24
N ILE A 174 -1.03 -3.94 17.58
CA ILE A 174 -1.75 -3.09 16.65
C ILE A 174 -1.31 -1.64 16.85
N GLU A 175 -1.06 -0.95 15.76
CA GLU A 175 -0.74 0.46 15.74
C GLU A 175 -1.88 1.24 15.09
N ASN A 176 -2.39 2.25 15.80
CA ASN A 176 -3.37 3.17 15.25
C ASN A 176 -2.66 4.37 14.62
N ARG A 177 -2.53 4.35 13.29
CA ARG A 177 -1.90 5.41 12.47
C ARG A 177 -2.89 6.49 12.02
N TYR A 178 -4.16 6.43 12.44
CA TYR A 178 -5.10 7.53 12.21
C TYR A 178 -4.64 8.80 12.92
N ALA A 179 -4.93 9.96 12.32
CA ALA A 179 -4.67 11.25 12.97
C ALA A 179 -5.76 11.65 13.97
N PHE A 180 -7.02 11.21 13.75
CA PHE A 180 -8.18 11.71 14.52
C PHE A 180 -9.20 10.62 14.91
N THR A 181 -8.99 9.37 14.51
CA THR A 181 -9.97 8.30 14.72
C THR A 181 -9.41 7.25 15.68
N ASN A 182 -10.13 6.96 16.74
CA ASN A 182 -9.80 5.87 17.65
C ASN A 182 -10.01 4.52 16.95
N ALA A 183 -9.14 3.54 17.23
CA ALA A 183 -9.23 2.21 16.64
C ALA A 183 -10.55 1.47 16.95
N ASN A 184 -11.22 1.82 18.06
CA ASN A 184 -12.52 1.25 18.43
C ASN A 184 -13.66 1.64 17.46
N ALA A 185 -13.46 2.64 16.59
CA ALA A 185 -14.40 2.99 15.54
C ALA A 185 -14.34 2.04 14.33
N CYS A 186 -13.35 1.16 14.28
CA CYS A 186 -13.19 0.15 13.24
C CYS A 186 -13.85 -1.18 13.64
N ASN A 187 -14.18 -1.98 12.62
CA ASN A 187 -14.74 -3.32 12.79
C ASN A 187 -13.66 -4.35 12.48
N TYR A 188 -13.48 -5.30 13.39
CA TYR A 188 -12.46 -6.35 13.28
C TYR A 188 -13.13 -7.71 13.18
N THR A 189 -12.66 -8.52 12.24
CA THR A 189 -13.14 -9.91 12.06
C THR A 189 -11.98 -10.83 11.75
N TYR A 190 -12.12 -12.09 12.12
CA TYR A 190 -11.21 -13.13 11.68
C TYR A 190 -11.92 -14.17 10.80
N ARG A 191 -11.15 -14.85 9.99
CA ARG A 191 -11.56 -16.03 9.24
C ARG A 191 -10.44 -17.06 9.26
N LEU A 192 -10.76 -18.25 9.76
CA LEU A 192 -9.91 -19.44 9.65
C LEU A 192 -10.27 -20.16 8.35
N ALA A 193 -9.27 -20.63 7.61
CA ALA A 193 -9.49 -21.36 6.37
C ALA A 193 -8.64 -22.63 6.31
N LYS A 194 -9.25 -23.72 5.85
CA LYS A 194 -8.62 -25.01 5.62
C LYS A 194 -8.85 -25.43 4.17
N ILE A 195 -7.76 -25.67 3.45
CA ILE A 195 -7.82 -26.14 2.07
C ILE A 195 -8.05 -27.65 2.09
N ASN A 196 -9.22 -28.10 1.65
CA ASN A 196 -9.53 -29.53 1.64
C ASN A 196 -9.09 -30.23 0.36
N SER A 197 -9.10 -29.52 -0.77
CA SER A 197 -8.66 -30.06 -2.05
C SER A 197 -8.24 -28.95 -3.01
N LEU A 198 -7.09 -29.12 -3.65
CA LEU A 198 -6.63 -28.23 -4.74
C LEU A 198 -7.43 -28.48 -6.02
N ALA A 199 -7.70 -29.76 -6.34
CA ALA A 199 -8.41 -30.14 -7.56
C ALA A 199 -9.87 -29.64 -7.57
N GLN A 200 -10.55 -29.74 -6.44
CA GLN A 200 -11.94 -29.30 -6.28
C GLN A 200 -12.05 -27.83 -5.85
N LYS A 201 -10.94 -27.20 -5.52
CA LYS A 201 -10.89 -25.81 -4.98
C LYS A 201 -11.81 -25.63 -3.77
N THR A 202 -11.91 -26.64 -2.92
CA THR A 202 -12.77 -26.61 -1.73
C THR A 202 -12.01 -26.05 -0.54
N ILE A 203 -12.62 -25.05 0.11
CA ILE A 203 -12.11 -24.40 1.32
C ILE A 203 -13.18 -24.47 2.39
N GLN A 204 -12.84 -25.06 3.53
CA GLN A 204 -13.63 -24.97 4.74
C GLN A 204 -13.25 -23.70 5.49
N SER A 205 -14.22 -22.95 5.98
CA SER A 205 -13.91 -21.73 6.75
C SER A 205 -14.84 -21.53 7.93
N VAL A 206 -14.29 -20.88 8.97
CA VAL A 206 -15.02 -20.38 10.14
C VAL A 206 -14.62 -18.95 10.37
N SER A 207 -15.59 -18.09 10.67
CA SER A 207 -15.34 -16.65 10.88
C SER A 207 -15.93 -16.19 12.20
N GLY A 208 -15.35 -15.16 12.78
CA GLY A 208 -15.84 -14.53 13.98
C GLY A 208 -15.53 -13.05 14.04
N LYS A 209 -16.17 -12.36 14.99
CA LYS A 209 -15.86 -10.97 15.31
C LYS A 209 -14.74 -10.92 16.33
N ILE A 210 -13.97 -9.83 16.29
CA ILE A 210 -12.95 -9.49 17.26
C ILE A 210 -13.41 -8.21 17.96
N ALA A 211 -13.26 -8.14 19.28
CA ALA A 211 -13.58 -6.92 20.02
C ALA A 211 -12.69 -5.77 19.55
N SER A 212 -13.30 -4.64 19.22
CA SER A 212 -12.57 -3.47 18.76
C SER A 212 -11.78 -2.85 19.91
N PRO A 213 -10.44 -2.69 19.79
CA PRO A 213 -9.61 -2.19 20.87
C PRO A 213 -9.73 -0.67 21.04
N ASP A 214 -9.66 -0.19 22.27
CA ASP A 214 -9.63 1.24 22.57
C ASP A 214 -8.17 1.74 22.51
N ILE A 215 -7.76 2.18 21.31
CA ILE A 215 -6.40 2.69 21.06
C ILE A 215 -6.53 4.06 20.37
N ARG A 216 -5.97 5.07 21.00
CA ARG A 216 -6.02 6.46 20.50
C ARG A 216 -5.15 6.63 19.24
N PRO A 217 -5.41 7.69 18.46
CA PRO A 217 -4.55 8.06 17.34
C PRO A 217 -3.07 8.15 17.75
N GLY A 218 -2.19 7.51 16.96
CA GLY A 218 -0.75 7.47 17.18
C GLY A 218 -0.28 6.52 18.29
N GLU A 219 -1.19 5.81 18.96
CA GLU A 219 -0.84 4.85 20.02
C GLU A 219 -0.78 3.41 19.49
N ARG A 220 -0.09 2.57 20.24
CA ARG A 220 -0.03 1.12 20.07
C ARG A 220 -0.79 0.42 21.16
N GLY A 221 -1.27 -0.78 20.88
CA GLY A 221 -1.96 -1.63 21.81
C GLY A 221 -2.05 -3.06 21.30
N TYR A 222 -3.07 -3.78 21.72
CA TYR A 222 -3.23 -5.18 21.35
C TYR A 222 -4.63 -5.48 20.84
N LEU A 223 -4.70 -6.37 19.86
CA LEU A 223 -5.91 -6.96 19.34
C LEU A 223 -5.97 -8.41 19.81
N GLN A 224 -6.92 -8.72 20.70
CA GLN A 224 -7.08 -10.07 21.24
C GLN A 224 -8.13 -10.86 20.44
N LEU A 225 -7.73 -12.00 19.92
CA LEU A 225 -8.60 -12.92 19.20
C LEU A 225 -9.07 -14.05 20.12
N GLU A 226 -10.37 -14.27 20.15
CA GLU A 226 -10.97 -15.46 20.77
C GLU A 226 -11.26 -16.48 19.67
N LEU A 227 -10.30 -17.37 19.43
CA LEU A 227 -10.40 -18.40 18.40
C LEU A 227 -11.09 -19.65 18.97
N PRO A 228 -11.87 -20.40 18.14
CA PRO A 228 -12.49 -21.65 18.57
C PRO A 228 -11.43 -22.72 18.90
N SER A 229 -11.80 -23.67 19.75
CA SER A 229 -10.94 -24.84 20.01
C SER A 229 -10.62 -25.57 18.71
N GLY A 230 -9.38 -26.03 18.55
CA GLY A 230 -8.92 -26.68 17.32
C GLY A 230 -8.60 -25.74 16.17
N TRP A 231 -8.48 -24.44 16.40
CA TRP A 231 -8.10 -23.48 15.36
C TRP A 231 -6.75 -23.82 14.69
N GLN A 232 -5.86 -24.50 15.41
CA GLN A 232 -4.56 -24.96 14.89
C GLN A 232 -4.67 -26.01 13.77
N GLU A 233 -5.84 -26.58 13.57
CA GLU A 233 -6.10 -27.53 12.47
C GLU A 233 -6.36 -26.86 11.14
N TYR A 234 -6.59 -25.53 11.15
CA TYR A 234 -6.74 -24.75 9.94
C TYR A 234 -5.36 -24.43 9.33
N ASP A 235 -5.35 -23.96 8.10
CA ASP A 235 -4.15 -23.64 7.35
C ASP A 235 -3.79 -22.17 7.44
N PHE A 236 -4.81 -21.31 7.42
CA PHE A 236 -4.65 -19.87 7.39
C PHE A 236 -5.59 -19.18 8.37
N LEU A 237 -5.07 -18.14 9.00
CA LEU A 237 -5.84 -17.13 9.72
C LEU A 237 -5.82 -15.83 8.90
N TYR A 238 -6.99 -15.28 8.64
CA TYR A 238 -7.15 -13.94 8.07
C TYR A 238 -7.71 -13.01 9.12
N VAL A 239 -7.14 -11.82 9.23
CA VAL A 239 -7.66 -10.73 10.07
C VAL A 239 -8.04 -9.57 9.16
N THR A 240 -9.32 -9.23 9.14
CA THR A 240 -9.85 -8.14 8.32
C THR A 240 -10.26 -6.97 9.19
N VAL A 241 -9.81 -5.79 8.83
CA VAL A 241 -10.21 -4.54 9.47
C VAL A 241 -10.97 -3.68 8.47
N LYS A 242 -12.13 -3.18 8.91
CA LYS A 242 -12.96 -2.24 8.16
C LYS A 242 -13.15 -0.97 8.98
N ASP A 243 -13.18 0.17 8.29
CA ASP A 243 -13.45 1.45 8.94
C ASP A 243 -14.91 1.58 9.38
N ARG A 244 -15.25 2.73 10.00
CA ARG A 244 -16.61 3.05 10.44
C ARG A 244 -17.65 3.15 9.31
N TYR A 245 -17.20 3.25 8.05
CA TYR A 245 -18.05 3.28 6.86
C TYR A 245 -18.16 1.89 6.21
N ASN A 246 -17.65 0.85 6.89
CA ASN A 246 -17.60 -0.54 6.41
C ASN A 246 -16.71 -0.74 5.16
N GLN A 247 -15.79 0.20 4.89
CA GLN A 247 -14.77 0.02 3.85
C GLN A 247 -13.61 -0.80 4.40
N GLU A 248 -13.18 -1.80 3.65
CA GLU A 248 -12.03 -2.62 4.03
C GLU A 248 -10.73 -1.80 3.98
N LEU A 249 -10.08 -1.67 5.14
CA LEU A 249 -8.75 -1.11 5.23
C LEU A 249 -7.72 -2.11 4.71
N PHE A 250 -7.66 -3.28 5.32
CA PHE A 250 -6.83 -4.39 4.84
C PHE A 250 -7.29 -5.73 5.40
N THR A 251 -6.79 -6.81 4.79
CA THR A 251 -6.93 -8.19 5.28
C THR A 251 -5.56 -8.84 5.33
N TRP A 252 -5.01 -9.00 6.54
CA TRP A 252 -3.77 -9.72 6.78
C TRP A 252 -4.02 -11.23 6.74
N SER A 253 -3.02 -11.98 6.25
CA SER A 253 -3.07 -13.43 6.17
C SER A 253 -1.86 -14.04 6.88
N TYR A 254 -2.12 -15.02 7.73
CA TYR A 254 -1.11 -15.71 8.51
C TYR A 254 -1.21 -17.22 8.29
N GLU A 255 -0.08 -17.86 8.04
CA GLU A 255 0.00 -19.32 8.02
C GLU A 255 -0.07 -19.87 9.45
N ILE A 256 -0.94 -20.88 9.69
CA ILE A 256 -1.09 -21.54 11.00
C ILE A 256 -0.16 -22.74 11.09
N GLY A 257 0.06 -23.43 9.99
CA GLY A 257 0.91 -24.60 9.93
C GLY A 257 2.14 -24.40 9.08
N THR A 258 3.06 -25.33 9.11
CA THR A 258 4.21 -25.32 8.19
C THR A 258 3.76 -25.66 6.78
N PRO A 259 4.44 -25.14 5.73
CA PRO A 259 4.16 -25.49 4.34
C PRO A 259 4.18 -27.01 4.09
N ASP A 260 5.07 -27.74 4.77
CA ASP A 260 5.17 -29.21 4.68
C ASP A 260 3.89 -29.91 5.12
N ARG A 261 3.25 -29.44 6.20
CA ARG A 261 1.96 -30.01 6.66
C ARG A 261 0.88 -29.90 5.59
N LEU A 262 0.84 -28.75 4.91
CA LEU A 262 -0.11 -28.51 3.84
C LEU A 262 0.23 -29.35 2.61
N ALA A 263 1.50 -29.36 2.19
CA ALA A 263 1.99 -30.13 1.05
C ALA A 263 1.72 -31.64 1.24
N ASN A 264 2.10 -32.20 2.38
CA ASN A 264 1.90 -33.62 2.70
C ASN A 264 0.43 -34.05 2.68
N ARG A 265 -0.49 -33.12 2.97
CA ARG A 265 -1.93 -33.40 2.92
C ARG A 265 -2.52 -33.26 1.52
N LEU A 266 -2.05 -32.34 0.72
CA LEU A 266 -2.68 -31.95 -0.54
C LEU A 266 -2.00 -32.54 -1.78
N LEU A 267 -0.72 -32.86 -1.70
CA LEU A 267 0.03 -33.44 -2.80
C LEU A 267 -0.05 -34.98 -2.75
N PRO A 268 -0.02 -35.67 -3.91
CA PRO A 268 0.09 -37.12 -3.96
C PRO A 268 1.36 -37.57 -3.23
N GLN A 269 1.23 -38.59 -2.39
CA GLN A 269 2.40 -39.21 -1.77
C GLN A 269 3.25 -39.91 -2.83
N GLU A 270 4.59 -39.85 -2.70
CA GLU A 270 5.49 -40.54 -3.59
C GLU A 270 5.15 -42.05 -3.65
N GLY A 271 4.91 -42.55 -4.82
CA GLY A 271 4.51 -43.95 -5.08
C GLY A 271 3.49 -44.11 -6.21
N SER A 272 2.86 -43.01 -6.63
CA SER A 272 1.90 -42.99 -7.76
C SER A 272 2.42 -42.26 -8.99
N THR A 273 3.73 -42.10 -9.16
CA THR A 273 4.25 -41.53 -10.41
C THR A 273 3.97 -42.52 -11.53
N PRO A 274 3.14 -42.18 -12.52
CA PRO A 274 2.97 -43.05 -13.68
C PRO A 274 4.32 -43.20 -14.37
N ALA A 275 4.69 -44.44 -14.67
CA ALA A 275 5.91 -44.71 -15.42
C ALA A 275 5.89 -43.88 -16.72
N VAL A 276 6.88 -43.01 -16.90
CA VAL A 276 7.07 -42.30 -18.18
C VAL A 276 7.32 -43.36 -19.22
N LYS A 277 6.38 -43.55 -20.17
CA LYS A 277 6.61 -44.35 -21.37
C LYS A 277 7.39 -43.49 -22.36
N GLU A 278 8.68 -43.73 -22.47
CA GLU A 278 9.43 -43.21 -23.63
C GLU A 278 8.86 -43.85 -24.89
N SER A 279 8.25 -43.08 -25.78
CA SER A 279 8.04 -43.45 -27.17
C SER A 279 9.21 -42.92 -27.97
N ILE A 280 10.06 -43.81 -28.44
CA ILE A 280 11.05 -43.47 -29.46
C ILE A 280 10.30 -43.57 -30.81
N ASP A 281 9.98 -42.44 -31.40
CA ASP A 281 9.50 -42.38 -32.78
C ASP A 281 10.73 -42.58 -33.69
N ASN A 282 10.70 -43.66 -34.46
CA ASN A 282 11.68 -43.96 -35.52
C ASN A 282 11.35 -43.17 -36.79
#